data_063e76625f3c69c8c544f49489ae22dd
#
_entry.id   063e76625f3c69c8c544f49489ae22dd
#
_cell.length_a   1.000
_cell.length_b   1.000
_cell.length_c   1.000
_cell.angle_alpha   90.00
_cell.angle_beta   90.00
_cell.angle_gamma   90.00
#
_symmetry.space_group_name_H-M   'P 1'
#
loop_
_entity.id
_entity.type
_entity.pdbx_description
1 polymer ?
#
loop_
_entity_poly.entity_id
_entity_poly.type
_entity_poly.pdbx_seq_one_letter_code
_entity_poly.pdbx_strand_id
1 'polypeptide(L)' 'MKKFIFDVDGTLTPSRKQMDVGFSAEFLIFCCKFDTYLVTGSDRAKTIEQVGLDIYNRCKRVFNCSGS' A
#
# COMPACT_ATOMS: atom_id res chain seq x y z
N MET A 1 17.31 8.21 6.62
CA MET A 1 16.04 8.31 5.93
C MET A 1 14.93 7.71 6.80
N LYS A 2 13.78 8.36 6.86
CA LYS A 2 12.67 7.87 7.67
C LYS A 2 11.96 6.70 7.02
N LYS A 3 11.51 5.78 7.84
CA LYS A 3 10.75 4.61 7.40
C LYS A 3 9.32 4.71 7.93
N PHE A 4 8.37 4.39 7.09
CA PHE A 4 6.95 4.44 7.44
C PHE A 4 6.30 3.12 7.13
N ILE A 5 5.47 2.64 8.04
CA ILE A 5 4.73 1.40 7.89
C ILE A 5 3.24 1.73 7.92
N PHE A 6 2.51 1.28 6.92
CA PHE A 6 1.09 1.53 6.79
C PHE A 6 0.32 0.22 6.68
N ASP A 7 -0.82 0.17 7.35
CA ASP A 7 -1.79 -0.90 7.15
C ASP A 7 -2.64 -0.52 5.94
N VAL A 8 -2.87 -1.46 5.03
CA VAL A 8 -3.62 -1.17 3.80
C VAL A 8 -5.11 -1.07 4.08
N ASP A 9 -5.73 -2.17 4.55
CA ASP A 9 -7.18 -2.18 4.76
C ASP A 9 -7.56 -1.33 5.95
N GLY A 10 -8.49 -0.41 5.72
CA GLY A 10 -8.99 0.45 6.78
C GLY A 10 -8.13 1.66 7.08
N THR A 11 -6.92 1.72 6.51
CA THR A 11 -6.02 2.87 6.69
C THR A 11 -5.77 3.58 5.37
N LEU A 12 -5.19 2.89 4.40
CA LEU A 12 -4.94 3.48 3.08
C LEU A 12 -6.16 3.35 2.18
N THR A 13 -6.93 2.30 2.36
CA THR A 13 -8.13 2.07 1.57
C THR A 13 -9.30 1.80 2.49
N PRO A 14 -10.52 2.14 2.07
CA PRO A 14 -11.70 1.59 2.75
C PRO A 14 -11.64 0.07 2.67
N SER A 15 -12.21 -0.58 3.67
CA SER A 15 -12.13 -2.03 3.76
C SER A 15 -12.51 -2.70 2.44
N ARG A 16 -11.58 -3.47 1.87
CA ARG A 16 -11.75 -4.25 0.63
C ARG A 16 -12.09 -3.42 -0.60
N LYS A 17 -11.83 -2.11 -0.58
CA LYS A 17 -12.06 -1.26 -1.72
C LYS A 17 -10.76 -0.72 -2.25
N GLN A 18 -10.81 -0.18 -3.46
CA GLN A 18 -9.64 0.44 -4.05
C GLN A 18 -9.33 1.77 -3.40
N MET A 19 -8.06 2.14 -3.42
CA MET A 19 -7.63 3.43 -2.92
C MET A 19 -8.20 4.54 -3.79
N ASP A 20 -8.59 5.65 -3.18
CA ASP A 20 -9.06 6.81 -3.90
C ASP A 20 -7.99 7.32 -4.87
N VAL A 21 -8.40 7.70 -6.08
CA VAL A 21 -7.46 8.10 -7.13
C VAL A 21 -6.63 9.31 -6.73
N GLY A 22 -7.25 10.32 -6.14
CA GLY A 22 -6.54 11.51 -5.70
C GLY A 22 -5.53 11.21 -4.61
N PHE A 23 -5.95 10.42 -3.63
CA PHE A 23 -5.06 10.02 -2.56
C PHE A 23 -3.93 9.13 -3.07
N SER A 24 -4.24 8.27 -4.03
CA SER A 24 -3.25 7.39 -4.63
C SER A 24 -2.09 8.17 -5.26
N ALA A 25 -2.41 9.24 -5.97
CA ALA A 25 -1.38 10.07 -6.59
C ALA A 25 -0.47 10.71 -5.53
N GLU A 26 -1.06 11.24 -4.47
CA GLU A 26 -0.30 11.85 -3.40
C GLU A 26 0.55 10.83 -2.64
N PHE A 27 -0.02 9.67 -2.39
CA PHE A 27 0.70 8.61 -1.69
C PHE A 27 1.88 8.10 -2.52
N LEU A 28 1.72 8.04 -3.82
CA LEU A 28 2.81 7.64 -4.70
C LEU A 28 3.99 8.60 -4.58
N ILE A 29 3.72 9.90 -4.53
CA ILE A 29 4.75 10.90 -4.32
C ILE A 29 5.45 10.69 -2.98
N PHE A 30 4.67 10.40 -1.95
CA PHE A 30 5.21 10.10 -0.62
C PHE A 30 6.15 8.89 -0.67
N CYS A 31 5.74 7.84 -1.37
CA CYS A 31 6.56 6.63 -1.51
C CYS A 31 7.87 6.90 -2.24
N CYS A 32 7.89 7.90 -3.12
CA CYS A 32 9.12 8.28 -3.81
C CYS A 32 10.09 9.02 -2.90
N LYS A 33 9.58 9.67 -1.86
CA LYS A 33 10.39 10.49 -0.96
C LYS A 33 10.88 9.74 0.27
N PHE A 34 10.14 8.74 0.72
CA PHE A 34 10.42 8.05 1.97
C PHE A 34 10.36 6.54 1.77
N ASP A 35 11.09 5.81 2.60
CA ASP A 35 10.99 4.36 2.64
C ASP A 35 9.64 3.97 3.19
N THR A 36 8.80 3.38 2.37
CA THR A 36 7.43 3.05 2.72
C THR A 36 7.26 1.54 2.75
N TYR A 37 6.62 1.04 3.79
CA TYR A 37 6.34 -0.37 3.98
C TYR A 37 4.84 -0.54 4.17
N LEU A 38 4.29 -1.60 3.58
CA LEU A 38 2.87 -1.90 3.71
C LEU A 38 2.68 -3.22 4.42
N VAL A 39 1.63 -3.28 5.24
CA VAL A 39 1.20 -4.52 5.89
C VAL A 39 -0.25 -4.74 5.47
N THR A 40 -0.56 -5.92 5.00
CA THR A 40 -1.92 -6.21 4.55
C THR A 40 -2.27 -7.67 4.84
N GLY A 41 -3.54 -7.91 5.12
CA GLY A 41 -4.06 -9.27 5.26
C GLY A 41 -4.45 -9.90 3.94
N SER A 42 -4.29 -9.19 2.83
CA SER A 42 -4.62 -9.69 1.51
C SER A 42 -3.40 -10.26 0.81
N ASP A 43 -3.61 -11.09 -0.20
CA ASP A 43 -2.50 -11.60 -0.99
C ASP A 43 -1.96 -10.52 -1.94
N ARG A 44 -0.91 -10.85 -2.67
CA ARG A 44 -0.25 -9.90 -3.55
C ARG A 44 -1.19 -9.35 -4.62
N ALA A 45 -1.93 -10.23 -5.28
CA ALA A 45 -2.82 -9.82 -6.36
C ALA A 45 -3.89 -8.86 -5.85
N LYS A 46 -4.46 -9.17 -4.69
CA LYS A 46 -5.48 -8.35 -4.08
C LYS A 46 -4.92 -6.99 -3.67
N THR A 47 -3.73 -6.98 -3.12
CA THR A 47 -3.08 -5.74 -2.70
C THR A 47 -2.80 -4.84 -3.89
N ILE A 48 -2.31 -5.39 -4.99
CA ILE A 48 -2.07 -4.62 -6.21
C ILE A 48 -3.38 -4.04 -6.72
N GLU A 49 -4.46 -4.81 -6.66
CA GLU A 49 -5.77 -4.32 -7.07
C GLU A 49 -6.22 -3.13 -6.21
N GLN A 50 -5.93 -3.17 -4.92
CA GLN A 50 -6.35 -2.13 -3.99
C GLN A 50 -5.52 -0.85 -4.09
N VAL A 51 -4.21 -0.97 -4.14
CA VAL A 51 -3.33 0.20 -4.10
C VAL A 51 -2.76 0.58 -5.47
N GLY A 52 -2.80 -0.33 -6.41
CA GLY A 52 -2.23 -0.09 -7.72
C GLY A 52 -0.80 -0.58 -7.82
N LEU A 53 -0.42 -1.00 -9.03
CA LEU A 53 0.91 -1.57 -9.26
C LEU A 53 2.01 -0.55 -9.01
N ASP A 54 1.77 0.72 -9.34
CA ASP A 54 2.76 1.77 -9.15
C ASP A 54 3.16 1.92 -7.68
N ILE A 55 2.16 2.00 -6.81
CA ILE A 55 2.41 2.12 -5.38
C ILE A 55 3.04 0.84 -4.85
N TYR A 56 2.53 -0.31 -5.29
CA TYR A 56 3.07 -1.58 -4.86
C TYR A 56 4.57 -1.68 -5.15
N ASN A 57 4.98 -1.26 -6.34
CA ASN A 57 6.38 -1.32 -6.74
C ASN A 57 7.26 -0.26 -6.08
N ARG A 58 6.66 0.87 -5.70
CA ARG A 58 7.42 1.95 -5.05
C ARG A 58 7.67 1.68 -3.58
N CYS A 59 6.83 0.89 -2.94
CA CYS A 59 7.03 0.55 -1.54
C CYS A 59 8.29 -0.30 -1.40
N LYS A 60 9.03 -0.06 -0.33
CA LYS A 60 10.24 -0.80 -0.04
C LYS A 60 9.93 -2.28 0.15
N ARG A 61 8.87 -2.57 0.88
CA ARG A 61 8.37 -3.92 1.08
C ARG A 61 6.88 -3.91 1.34
N VAL A 62 6.25 -5.01 0.96
CA VAL A 62 4.84 -5.24 1.28
C VAL A 62 4.76 -6.58 2.00
N PHE A 63 4.25 -6.55 3.21
CA PHE A 63 4.12 -7.75 4.04
C PHE A 63 2.70 -8.29 3.91
N ASN A 64 2.57 -9.42 3.25
CA ASN A 64 1.28 -10.08 3.07
C ASN A 64 1.10 -11.11 4.18
N CYS A 65 0.24 -10.82 5.12
CA CYS A 65 0.06 -11.67 6.31
C CYS A 65 -1.15 -12.59 6.20
N SER A 66 -1.78 -12.65 5.04
CA SER A 66 -2.98 -13.45 4.88
C SER A 66 -2.68 -14.93 4.78
N GLY A 67 -3.50 -15.73 5.41
CA GLY A 67 -3.53 -17.16 5.19
C GLY A 67 -2.30 -17.94 5.62
N SER A 68 -1.45 -17.34 6.35
CA SER A 68 -0.26 -18.05 6.81
C SER A 68 -0.46 -18.66 8.16
#